data_479fc8cf99719d9b0ee5c4306aba1c33
#
_entry.id   479fc8cf99719d9b0ee5c4306aba1c33
#
_cell.length_a   1.000
_cell.length_b   1.000
_cell.length_c   1.000
_cell.angle_alpha   90.00
_cell.angle_beta   90.00
_cell.angle_gamma   90.00
#
_symmetry.space_group_name_H-M   'P 1'
#
loop_
_entity.id
_entity.type
_entity.pdbx_description
1 polymer ?
#
loop_
_entity_poly.entity_id
_entity_poly.type
_entity_poly.pdbx_seq_one_letter_code
_entity_poly.pdbx_strand_id
1 'polypeptide(L)'
;MHLALLHFHPVKIPCNPSKVQKCRVQLKSIRITMSEYRFHLQKYKYGSKISCPSCGKTRCFVKYVDAEGEIAFPDNVGKCDHENSCGYHYTLKEYFKDNPDVLARDQSVGEPFRAAIYKSIEKSPVCIAPSYIPSSFVDRSLSHYEINPLYKYLCNVFGEEETVRLFQLYHVGTSAKWGGSTVFWQIDINGQVRTGKIMCYNVKTGHRVKEPQAFVSWAHTELKLQDFHLKQCLFGEHLLKNSTSYPVMLVESEKTAVIMSHFIPDYIWLATGGKNGCFNSEAMQVLKNREVTLIPDLGATEQWKAKSALLLDVCKKVAVSDILERTATEEQRSQGLDIADFFLFSLTKRQILQLMIKCNPALQLLIDELDLELIE
;
A
#
# COMPACT_ATOMS: atom_id res chain seq x y z
N MET A 1 38.61 12.50 37.83
CA MET A 1 39.30 13.81 37.69
C MET A 1 38.75 14.53 36.47
N HIS A 2 38.17 15.69 36.71
CA HIS A 2 37.82 16.83 35.88
C HIS A 2 36.88 16.65 34.64
N LEU A 3 35.63 17.04 34.93
CA LEU A 3 34.68 17.63 34.00
C LEU A 3 35.25 18.93 33.40
N ALA A 4 34.96 19.15 32.10
CA ALA A 4 35.03 20.45 31.49
C ALA A 4 33.66 20.75 30.85
N LEU A 5 32.85 21.55 31.53
CA LEU A 5 31.64 22.19 31.05
C LEU A 5 32.03 23.35 30.12
N LEU A 6 31.62 23.30 28.85
CA LEU A 6 31.65 24.44 27.97
C LEU A 6 30.28 25.15 27.95
N HIS A 7 30.24 26.33 28.57
CA HIS A 7 29.12 27.26 28.51
C HIS A 7 29.16 28.01 27.17
N PHE A 8 28.05 27.92 26.40
CA PHE A 8 27.80 28.84 25.30
C PHE A 8 26.90 29.98 25.79
N HIS A 9 27.42 31.21 25.72
CA HIS A 9 26.65 32.44 25.92
C HIS A 9 25.86 32.77 24.64
N PRO A 10 24.60 33.26 24.76
CA PRO A 10 23.84 33.74 23.61
C PRO A 10 24.30 35.16 23.23
N VAL A 11 24.69 35.36 22.01
CA VAL A 11 24.98 36.66 21.42
C VAL A 11 23.66 37.38 21.19
N LYS A 12 23.44 38.48 21.89
CA LYS A 12 22.33 39.42 21.65
C LYS A 12 22.67 40.32 20.46
N ILE A 13 21.87 40.26 19.42
CA ILE A 13 21.88 41.23 18.32
C ILE A 13 20.90 42.35 18.68
N PRO A 14 21.27 43.62 18.68
CA PRO A 14 20.37 44.73 19.00
C PRO A 14 19.46 45.02 17.79
N CYS A 15 18.15 44.86 17.94
CA CYS A 15 17.16 45.38 17.03
C CYS A 15 16.93 46.89 17.28
N ASN A 16 17.15 47.69 16.25
CA ASN A 16 16.86 49.12 16.22
C ASN A 16 15.38 49.36 15.80
N PRO A 17 14.52 49.97 16.64
CA PRO A 17 13.10 50.09 16.37
C PRO A 17 12.72 51.43 15.73
N SER A 18 13.29 51.76 14.58
CA SER A 18 12.84 52.95 13.86
C SER A 18 12.95 52.80 12.35
N LYS A 19 11.97 52.09 11.76
CA LYS A 19 11.47 52.23 10.40
C LYS A 19 10.54 51.07 10.03
N VAL A 20 9.40 50.98 10.69
CA VAL A 20 8.29 50.17 10.20
C VAL A 20 7.39 51.13 9.40
N GLN A 21 7.69 51.24 8.13
CA GLN A 21 6.82 51.90 7.18
C GLN A 21 5.68 50.94 6.86
N LYS A 22 4.46 51.39 7.24
CA LYS A 22 3.22 50.64 7.01
C LYS A 22 2.99 50.39 5.52
N CYS A 23 3.41 49.25 5.02
CA CYS A 23 2.90 48.72 3.81
C CYS A 23 1.61 47.96 4.12
N ARG A 24 0.46 48.64 4.07
CA ARG A 24 -0.86 48.03 4.04
C ARG A 24 -1.02 47.38 2.67
N VAL A 25 -0.54 46.15 2.52
CA VAL A 25 -1.00 45.28 1.45
C VAL A 25 -2.41 44.85 1.82
N GLN A 26 -3.40 45.37 1.12
CA GLN A 26 -4.74 44.82 1.14
C GLN A 26 -4.66 43.38 0.59
N LEU A 27 -4.56 42.42 1.49
CA LEU A 27 -4.89 41.03 1.20
C LEU A 27 -6.39 41.00 0.90
N LYS A 28 -6.75 41.28 -0.36
CA LYS A 28 -8.00 40.77 -0.89
C LYS A 28 -7.93 39.25 -0.67
N SER A 29 -8.79 38.75 0.20
CA SER A 29 -9.04 37.32 0.34
C SER A 29 -9.46 36.79 -1.03
N ILE A 30 -8.49 36.27 -1.77
CA ILE A 30 -8.77 35.42 -2.90
C ILE A 30 -9.33 34.16 -2.25
N ARG A 31 -10.64 34.07 -2.11
CA ARG A 31 -11.31 32.80 -2.03
C ARG A 31 -10.94 32.09 -3.32
N ILE A 32 -9.95 31.22 -3.27
CA ILE A 32 -9.76 30.18 -4.27
C ILE A 32 -10.97 29.26 -4.07
N THR A 33 -12.07 29.59 -4.72
CA THR A 33 -13.09 28.59 -4.99
C THR A 33 -12.35 27.52 -5.78
N MET A 34 -12.21 26.33 -5.20
CA MET A 34 -11.81 25.16 -5.95
C MET A 34 -12.73 25.13 -7.16
N SER A 35 -12.17 25.31 -8.36
CA SER A 35 -12.92 25.17 -9.57
C SER A 35 -13.47 23.76 -9.59
N GLU A 36 -14.77 23.59 -9.33
CA GLU A 36 -15.42 22.32 -9.50
C GLU A 36 -15.23 21.95 -10.96
N TYR A 37 -14.63 20.78 -11.20
CA TYR A 37 -14.53 20.30 -12.58
C TYR A 37 -15.92 20.17 -13.14
N ARG A 38 -16.18 20.73 -14.34
CA ARG A 38 -17.48 20.63 -15.01
C ARG A 38 -17.99 19.20 -14.99
N PHE A 39 -17.14 18.23 -15.30
CA PHE A 39 -17.47 16.81 -15.28
C PHE A 39 -16.85 16.13 -14.04
N HIS A 40 -17.70 15.56 -13.19
CA HIS A 40 -17.26 14.89 -11.98
C HIS A 40 -18.19 13.73 -11.61
N LEU A 41 -17.74 12.81 -10.75
CA LEU A 41 -18.62 11.80 -10.17
C LEU A 41 -19.68 12.48 -9.28
N GLN A 42 -20.92 12.06 -9.38
CA GLN A 42 -22.02 12.60 -8.60
C GLN A 42 -21.69 12.60 -7.10
N LYS A 43 -21.83 13.75 -6.43
CA LYS A 43 -21.62 13.85 -4.99
C LYS A 43 -22.60 12.94 -4.26
N TYR A 44 -22.11 12.20 -3.27
CA TYR A 44 -22.92 11.27 -2.52
C TYR A 44 -24.07 11.98 -1.79
N LYS A 45 -25.28 11.51 -2.03
CA LYS A 45 -26.48 11.78 -1.26
C LYS A 45 -27.14 10.45 -0.97
N TYR A 46 -27.85 10.35 0.16
CA TYR A 46 -28.58 9.11 0.46
C TYR A 46 -29.51 8.75 -0.70
N GLY A 47 -29.38 7.53 -1.22
CA GLY A 47 -30.16 7.06 -2.37
C GLY A 47 -29.61 7.46 -3.76
N SER A 48 -28.51 8.22 -3.88
CA SER A 48 -27.95 8.66 -5.18
C SER A 48 -27.20 7.58 -5.94
N LYS A 49 -26.79 6.51 -5.28
CA LYS A 49 -26.10 5.40 -5.95
C LYS A 49 -27.08 4.44 -6.59
N ILE A 50 -26.81 4.06 -7.83
CA ILE A 50 -27.65 3.15 -8.62
C ILE A 50 -27.03 1.73 -8.65
N SER A 51 -27.67 0.81 -9.36
CA SER A 51 -27.16 -0.54 -9.58
C SER A 51 -25.99 -0.52 -10.57
N CYS A 52 -24.94 -1.30 -10.28
CA CYS A 52 -23.81 -1.41 -11.19
C CYS A 52 -24.19 -2.18 -12.46
N PRO A 53 -23.90 -1.66 -13.67
CA PRO A 53 -24.23 -2.32 -14.93
C PRO A 53 -23.44 -3.62 -15.17
N SER A 54 -22.30 -3.78 -14.50
CA SER A 54 -21.46 -4.96 -14.64
C SER A 54 -21.78 -6.06 -13.62
N CYS A 55 -21.80 -5.74 -12.31
CA CYS A 55 -22.03 -6.77 -11.28
C CYS A 55 -23.49 -6.88 -10.81
N GLY A 56 -24.40 -6.03 -11.28
CA GLY A 56 -25.83 -6.04 -10.92
C GLY A 56 -26.15 -5.62 -9.47
N LYS A 57 -25.17 -5.47 -8.60
CA LYS A 57 -25.41 -5.10 -7.20
C LYS A 57 -25.98 -3.70 -7.10
N THR A 58 -26.95 -3.54 -6.19
CA THR A 58 -27.67 -2.27 -5.98
C THR A 58 -26.86 -1.32 -5.10
N ARG A 59 -27.09 -0.01 -5.25
CA ARG A 59 -26.52 1.07 -4.41
C ARG A 59 -25.00 1.09 -4.33
N CYS A 60 -24.31 0.71 -5.41
CA CYS A 60 -22.86 0.63 -5.45
C CYS A 60 -22.23 1.30 -6.68
N PHE A 61 -23.02 1.98 -7.50
CA PHE A 61 -22.52 2.64 -8.70
C PHE A 61 -22.76 4.15 -8.64
N VAL A 62 -21.70 4.91 -8.89
CA VAL A 62 -21.72 6.38 -8.92
C VAL A 62 -21.49 6.81 -10.36
N LYS A 63 -22.43 7.55 -10.94
CA LYS A 63 -22.32 8.04 -12.30
C LYS A 63 -21.61 9.38 -12.41
N TYR A 64 -21.06 9.68 -13.58
CA TYR A 64 -20.58 11.02 -13.90
C TYR A 64 -21.74 11.95 -14.18
N VAL A 65 -21.56 13.23 -13.82
CA VAL A 65 -22.50 14.32 -14.05
C VAL A 65 -21.77 15.53 -14.65
N ASP A 66 -22.50 16.29 -15.46
CA ASP A 66 -22.06 17.59 -15.92
C ASP A 66 -22.63 18.67 -14.97
N ALA A 67 -21.76 19.49 -14.39
CA ALA A 67 -22.16 20.56 -13.48
C ALA A 67 -22.98 21.65 -14.19
N GLU A 68 -22.80 21.82 -15.51
CA GLU A 68 -23.52 22.76 -16.34
C GLU A 68 -24.83 22.16 -16.88
N GLY A 69 -25.01 20.84 -16.77
CA GLY A 69 -26.24 20.15 -17.17
C GLY A 69 -26.47 20.03 -18.67
N GLU A 70 -25.47 20.35 -19.50
CA GLU A 70 -25.60 20.32 -20.96
C GLU A 70 -25.41 18.92 -21.54
N ILE A 71 -24.59 18.09 -20.90
CA ILE A 71 -24.34 16.71 -21.29
C ILE A 71 -24.98 15.74 -20.28
N ALA A 72 -25.98 14.99 -20.71
CA ALA A 72 -26.57 13.91 -19.95
C ALA A 72 -25.79 12.62 -20.20
N PHE A 73 -24.93 12.21 -19.25
CA PHE A 73 -24.22 10.94 -19.35
C PHE A 73 -25.18 9.76 -19.13
N PRO A 74 -25.05 8.67 -19.92
CA PRO A 74 -25.78 7.42 -19.68
C PRO A 74 -25.48 6.83 -18.30
N ASP A 75 -26.41 6.03 -17.78
CA ASP A 75 -26.32 5.45 -16.44
C ASP A 75 -25.19 4.42 -16.27
N ASN A 76 -24.56 4.00 -17.36
CA ASN A 76 -23.39 3.13 -17.35
C ASN A 76 -22.04 3.88 -17.32
N VAL A 77 -22.03 5.22 -17.42
CA VAL A 77 -20.82 6.03 -17.39
C VAL A 77 -20.52 6.44 -15.94
N GLY A 78 -19.54 5.79 -15.30
CA GLY A 78 -19.29 5.97 -13.88
C GLY A 78 -18.43 4.88 -13.28
N LYS A 79 -18.42 4.79 -11.95
CA LYS A 79 -17.56 3.90 -11.20
C LYS A 79 -18.35 3.06 -10.20
N CYS A 80 -18.05 1.76 -10.13
CA CYS A 80 -18.55 0.86 -9.10
C CYS A 80 -17.68 0.95 -7.83
N ASP A 81 -18.33 1.00 -6.65
CA ASP A 81 -17.63 0.99 -5.37
C ASP A 81 -16.89 -0.34 -5.10
N HIS A 82 -17.30 -1.41 -5.73
CA HIS A 82 -16.64 -2.72 -5.60
C HIS A 82 -15.39 -2.79 -6.46
N GLU A 83 -14.39 -1.98 -6.12
CA GLU A 83 -13.15 -1.87 -6.90
C GLU A 83 -12.42 -3.21 -7.04
N ASN A 84 -12.41 -4.03 -5.98
CA ASN A 84 -11.67 -5.30 -5.95
C ASN A 84 -12.44 -6.47 -6.56
N SER A 85 -13.78 -6.48 -6.49
CA SER A 85 -14.60 -7.62 -6.94
C SER A 85 -15.30 -7.39 -8.27
N CYS A 86 -15.52 -6.13 -8.66
CA CYS A 86 -16.16 -5.76 -9.91
C CYS A 86 -15.21 -4.97 -10.81
N GLY A 87 -14.55 -3.94 -10.26
CA GLY A 87 -13.58 -3.10 -10.98
C GLY A 87 -14.18 -2.24 -12.10
N TYR A 88 -15.53 -2.25 -12.29
CA TYR A 88 -16.13 -1.53 -13.39
C TYR A 88 -15.98 -0.01 -13.20
N HIS A 89 -15.32 0.61 -14.15
CA HIS A 89 -15.13 2.04 -14.25
C HIS A 89 -15.11 2.46 -15.72
N TYR A 90 -16.23 2.93 -16.22
CA TYR A 90 -16.32 3.54 -17.55
C TYR A 90 -16.05 5.03 -17.41
N THR A 91 -14.84 5.41 -17.74
CA THR A 91 -14.33 6.78 -17.55
C THR A 91 -14.87 7.75 -18.62
N LEU A 92 -14.87 9.04 -18.33
CA LEU A 92 -15.24 10.06 -19.31
C LEU A 92 -14.30 10.05 -20.53
N LYS A 93 -13.03 9.70 -20.35
CA LYS A 93 -12.07 9.58 -21.46
C LYS A 93 -12.48 8.48 -22.43
N GLU A 94 -12.90 7.34 -21.91
CA GLU A 94 -13.39 6.21 -22.71
C GLU A 94 -14.73 6.58 -23.36
N TYR A 95 -15.66 7.16 -22.59
CA TYR A 95 -16.95 7.58 -23.11
C TYR A 95 -16.83 8.56 -24.29
N PHE A 96 -16.02 9.62 -24.19
CA PHE A 96 -15.82 10.57 -25.28
C PHE A 96 -15.04 9.98 -26.46
N LYS A 97 -14.19 8.99 -26.21
CA LYS A 97 -13.54 8.24 -27.29
C LYS A 97 -14.53 7.40 -28.07
N ASP A 98 -15.45 6.75 -27.37
CA ASP A 98 -16.49 5.89 -27.97
C ASP A 98 -17.65 6.70 -28.58
N ASN A 99 -17.81 7.97 -28.15
CA ASN A 99 -18.88 8.89 -28.60
C ASN A 99 -18.32 10.26 -29.01
N PRO A 100 -17.54 10.35 -30.09
CA PRO A 100 -16.88 11.61 -30.48
C PRO A 100 -17.87 12.72 -30.87
N ASP A 101 -19.07 12.35 -31.33
CA ASP A 101 -20.12 13.29 -31.75
C ASP A 101 -20.72 14.07 -30.57
N VAL A 102 -20.63 13.57 -29.35
CA VAL A 102 -21.16 14.25 -28.14
C VAL A 102 -20.43 15.56 -27.90
N LEU A 103 -19.08 15.55 -28.06
CA LEU A 103 -18.27 16.77 -27.98
C LEU A 103 -18.43 17.68 -29.21
N ALA A 104 -18.75 17.11 -30.38
CA ALA A 104 -18.93 17.88 -31.60
C ALA A 104 -20.24 18.68 -31.64
N ARG A 105 -21.29 18.17 -30.97
CA ARG A 105 -22.63 18.81 -30.91
C ARG A 105 -22.72 19.93 -29.88
N ASP A 106 -21.84 19.94 -28.90
CA ASP A 106 -21.83 20.98 -27.87
C ASP A 106 -21.11 22.24 -28.42
N GLN A 107 -21.90 23.08 -29.08
CA GLN A 107 -21.39 24.37 -29.66
C GLN A 107 -21.03 25.41 -28.57
N SER A 108 -21.44 25.20 -27.31
CA SER A 108 -21.07 26.03 -26.17
C SER A 108 -19.62 25.76 -25.70
N VAL A 109 -19.06 24.62 -26.06
CA VAL A 109 -17.68 24.26 -25.80
C VAL A 109 -16.79 24.88 -26.89
N GLY A 110 -16.46 26.15 -26.72
CA GLY A 110 -15.57 26.85 -27.62
C GLY A 110 -14.20 26.15 -27.84
N GLU A 111 -13.55 26.39 -28.97
CA GLU A 111 -12.22 25.83 -29.31
C GLU A 111 -11.19 25.89 -28.16
N PRO A 112 -11.15 26.95 -27.32
CA PRO A 112 -10.27 26.97 -26.15
C PRO A 112 -10.53 25.86 -25.12
N PHE A 113 -11.78 25.37 -24.97
CA PHE A 113 -12.11 24.33 -24.03
C PHE A 113 -11.84 22.93 -24.61
N ARG A 114 -12.08 22.73 -25.92
CA ARG A 114 -11.61 21.52 -26.63
C ARG A 114 -10.09 21.41 -26.52
N ALA A 115 -9.37 22.51 -26.77
CA ALA A 115 -7.93 22.60 -26.58
C ALA A 115 -7.52 22.41 -25.09
N ALA A 116 -8.34 22.83 -24.12
CA ALA A 116 -8.07 22.65 -22.71
C ALA A 116 -8.31 21.19 -22.25
N ILE A 117 -9.31 20.48 -22.80
CA ILE A 117 -9.48 19.03 -22.57
C ILE A 117 -8.31 18.28 -23.21
N TYR A 118 -7.91 18.60 -24.44
CA TYR A 118 -6.73 18.01 -25.07
C TYR A 118 -5.44 18.45 -24.36
N LYS A 119 -5.29 19.72 -23.94
CA LYS A 119 -4.16 20.20 -23.12
C LYS A 119 -4.18 19.72 -21.67
N SER A 120 -5.33 19.39 -21.09
CA SER A 120 -5.36 18.72 -19.77
C SER A 120 -4.91 17.25 -19.87
N ILE A 121 -4.98 16.67 -21.07
CA ILE A 121 -4.36 15.38 -21.39
C ILE A 121 -2.85 15.56 -21.64
N GLU A 122 -2.41 16.72 -22.11
CA GLU A 122 -1.01 17.07 -22.39
C GLU A 122 -0.33 17.92 -21.30
N LYS A 123 -1.06 18.44 -20.33
CA LYS A 123 -0.40 19.02 -19.15
C LYS A 123 0.37 17.90 -18.49
N SER A 124 1.66 17.93 -18.69
CA SER A 124 2.61 17.26 -17.78
C SER A 124 2.06 17.45 -16.37
N PRO A 125 1.84 16.39 -15.61
CA PRO A 125 1.32 16.53 -14.26
C PRO A 125 2.22 17.56 -13.57
N VAL A 126 1.64 18.62 -13.02
CA VAL A 126 2.38 19.46 -12.09
C VAL A 126 2.95 18.49 -11.08
N CYS A 127 4.25 18.33 -11.08
CA CYS A 127 4.92 17.37 -10.22
C CYS A 127 4.81 17.92 -8.80
N ILE A 128 3.65 17.66 -8.17
CA ILE A 128 3.47 18.02 -6.77
C ILE A 128 4.40 17.11 -5.99
N ALA A 129 5.35 17.70 -5.29
CA ALA A 129 6.28 16.94 -4.47
C ALA A 129 5.49 16.06 -3.48
N PRO A 130 5.85 14.78 -3.34
CA PRO A 130 5.18 13.89 -2.40
C PRO A 130 5.38 14.37 -0.97
N SER A 131 4.35 14.21 -0.14
CA SER A 131 4.44 14.44 1.29
C SER A 131 5.05 13.22 1.99
N TYR A 132 5.66 13.47 3.15
CA TYR A 132 6.30 12.44 3.95
C TYR A 132 5.79 12.49 5.40
N ILE A 133 5.73 11.34 6.04
CA ILE A 133 5.46 11.24 7.47
C ILE A 133 6.80 11.32 8.22
N PRO A 134 6.92 12.09 9.32
CA PRO A 134 8.13 12.10 10.14
C PRO A 134 8.48 10.70 10.65
N SER A 135 9.76 10.31 10.56
CA SER A 135 10.25 8.98 10.97
C SER A 135 9.96 8.68 12.44
N SER A 136 9.86 9.70 13.29
CA SER A 136 9.50 9.55 14.71
C SER A 136 8.17 8.83 14.94
N PHE A 137 7.24 8.81 13.96
CA PHE A 137 6.03 8.00 14.05
C PHE A 137 6.31 6.53 13.83
N VAL A 138 7.26 6.20 12.94
CA VAL A 138 7.76 4.83 12.78
C VAL A 138 8.38 4.38 14.09
N ASP A 139 9.38 5.13 14.60
CA ASP A 139 10.14 4.77 15.80
C ASP A 139 9.23 4.52 17.01
N ARG A 140 8.23 5.39 17.23
CA ARG A 140 7.24 5.21 18.31
C ARG A 140 6.35 4.00 18.13
N SER A 141 6.10 3.57 16.90
CA SER A 141 5.27 2.41 16.63
C SER A 141 6.01 1.09 16.81
N LEU A 142 7.36 1.10 16.78
CA LEU A 142 8.20 -0.09 17.01
C LEU A 142 8.25 -0.48 18.50
N SER A 143 7.08 -0.48 19.13
CA SER A 143 6.88 -0.77 20.54
C SER A 143 5.50 -1.40 20.76
N HIS A 144 5.20 -1.76 22.00
CA HIS A 144 3.89 -2.30 22.39
C HIS A 144 3.47 -3.53 21.57
N TYR A 145 4.43 -4.39 21.25
CA TYR A 145 4.16 -5.61 20.49
C TYR A 145 3.26 -6.59 21.24
N GLU A 146 3.16 -6.47 22.58
CA GLU A 146 2.26 -7.22 23.43
C GLU A 146 0.77 -7.05 23.09
N ILE A 147 0.38 -5.96 22.40
CA ILE A 147 -0.99 -5.77 21.91
C ILE A 147 -1.15 -6.05 20.40
N ASN A 148 -0.06 -6.39 19.69
CA ASN A 148 -0.10 -6.63 18.25
C ASN A 148 -0.47 -8.08 17.94
N PRO A 149 -1.66 -8.37 17.36
CA PRO A 149 -2.09 -9.75 17.12
C PRO A 149 -1.22 -10.51 16.11
N LEU A 150 -0.70 -9.82 15.07
CA LEU A 150 0.19 -10.46 14.10
C LEU A 150 1.55 -10.81 14.72
N TYR A 151 2.08 -9.94 15.56
CA TYR A 151 3.30 -10.23 16.32
C TYR A 151 3.14 -11.49 17.16
N LYS A 152 2.06 -11.55 17.97
CA LYS A 152 1.76 -12.73 18.80
C LYS A 152 1.63 -14.01 17.97
N TYR A 153 0.95 -13.91 16.83
CA TYR A 153 0.81 -15.06 15.93
C TYR A 153 2.18 -15.53 15.42
N LEU A 154 3.02 -14.61 14.96
CA LEU A 154 4.35 -14.98 14.44
C LEU A 154 5.30 -15.45 15.53
N CYS A 155 5.21 -14.95 16.77
CA CYS A 155 5.94 -15.52 17.91
C CYS A 155 5.57 -16.99 18.16
N ASN A 156 4.31 -17.35 17.98
CA ASN A 156 3.89 -18.75 18.10
C ASN A 156 4.39 -19.63 16.95
N VAL A 157 4.67 -19.03 15.77
CA VAL A 157 5.13 -19.75 14.58
C VAL A 157 6.66 -19.84 14.53
N PHE A 158 7.36 -18.73 14.76
CA PHE A 158 8.80 -18.59 14.55
C PHE A 158 9.63 -18.40 15.83
N GLY A 159 8.96 -18.18 16.96
CA GLY A 159 9.59 -17.72 18.19
C GLY A 159 9.73 -16.19 18.25
N GLU A 160 10.01 -15.69 19.45
CA GLU A 160 10.07 -14.25 19.71
C GLU A 160 11.27 -13.59 19.05
N GLU A 161 12.46 -14.18 19.18
CA GLU A 161 13.71 -13.64 18.64
C GLU A 161 13.61 -13.38 17.14
N GLU A 162 13.15 -14.37 16.38
CA GLU A 162 13.00 -14.25 14.93
C GLU A 162 11.88 -13.27 14.55
N THR A 163 10.79 -13.26 15.28
CA THR A 163 9.70 -12.31 15.04
C THR A 163 10.15 -10.88 15.27
N VAL A 164 10.92 -10.61 16.33
CA VAL A 164 11.53 -9.29 16.59
C VAL A 164 12.45 -8.90 15.43
N ARG A 165 13.34 -9.82 15.00
CA ARG A 165 14.24 -9.58 13.88
C ARG A 165 13.48 -9.19 12.60
N LEU A 166 12.41 -9.90 12.26
CA LEU A 166 11.58 -9.62 11.09
C LEU A 166 10.86 -8.27 11.19
N PHE A 167 10.29 -7.98 12.36
CA PHE A 167 9.59 -6.72 12.61
C PHE A 167 10.53 -5.52 12.53
N GLN A 168 11.74 -5.65 13.06
CA GLN A 168 12.79 -4.63 12.95
C GLN A 168 13.26 -4.47 11.50
N LEU A 169 13.52 -5.57 10.80
CA LEU A 169 13.97 -5.58 9.40
C LEU A 169 13.00 -4.79 8.50
N TYR A 170 11.70 -5.01 8.67
CA TYR A 170 10.66 -4.41 7.84
C TYR A 170 10.02 -3.15 8.45
N HIS A 171 10.51 -2.68 9.61
CA HIS A 171 9.88 -1.61 10.37
C HIS A 171 8.38 -1.83 10.59
N VAL A 172 8.00 -3.05 10.98
CA VAL A 172 6.60 -3.37 11.28
C VAL A 172 6.25 -2.84 12.65
N GLY A 173 5.27 -1.93 12.71
CA GLY A 173 4.88 -1.25 13.95
C GLY A 173 3.58 -1.75 14.55
N THR A 174 3.25 -1.19 15.71
CA THR A 174 1.99 -1.40 16.43
C THR A 174 1.20 -0.11 16.51
N SER A 175 -0.12 -0.19 16.35
CA SER A 175 -1.06 0.89 16.58
C SER A 175 -2.09 0.47 17.62
N ALA A 176 -2.47 1.38 18.52
CA ALA A 176 -3.55 1.15 19.49
C ALA A 176 -4.94 1.09 18.86
N LYS A 177 -5.06 1.44 17.57
CA LYS A 177 -6.32 1.40 16.83
C LYS A 177 -6.94 0.00 16.92
N TRP A 178 -8.25 -0.04 17.17
CA TRP A 178 -9.04 -1.28 17.32
C TRP A 178 -8.57 -2.23 18.43
N GLY A 179 -7.94 -1.67 19.48
CA GLY A 179 -7.42 -2.46 20.60
C GLY A 179 -6.09 -3.16 20.34
N GLY A 180 -5.46 -2.85 19.24
CA GLY A 180 -4.17 -3.40 18.78
C GLY A 180 -4.24 -3.79 17.31
N SER A 181 -3.35 -3.23 16.53
CA SER A 181 -3.25 -3.51 15.09
C SER A 181 -1.81 -3.38 14.60
N THR A 182 -1.54 -3.98 13.46
CA THR A 182 -0.23 -3.96 12.81
C THR A 182 -0.13 -2.78 11.86
N VAL A 183 1.01 -2.09 11.87
CA VAL A 183 1.33 -1.01 10.93
C VAL A 183 2.45 -1.48 10.01
N PHE A 184 2.18 -1.56 8.72
CA PHE A 184 3.17 -1.82 7.69
C PHE A 184 3.60 -0.48 7.07
N TRP A 185 4.77 0.00 7.46
CA TRP A 185 5.29 1.27 6.97
C TRP A 185 5.84 1.13 5.56
N GLN A 186 5.44 2.02 4.68
CA GLN A 186 6.02 2.19 3.36
C GLN A 186 7.16 3.22 3.46
N ILE A 187 8.38 2.72 3.48
CA ILE A 187 9.61 3.51 3.56
C ILE A 187 10.36 3.32 2.25
N ASP A 188 10.59 4.41 1.53
CA ASP A 188 11.24 4.35 0.23
C ASP A 188 12.76 4.09 0.32
N ILE A 189 13.40 3.88 -0.81
CA ILE A 189 14.84 3.60 -0.90
C ILE A 189 15.73 4.71 -0.30
N ASN A 190 15.21 5.93 -0.18
CA ASN A 190 15.90 7.06 0.44
C ASN A 190 15.66 7.14 1.96
N GLY A 191 14.86 6.24 2.51
CA GLY A 191 14.47 6.23 3.93
C GLY A 191 13.31 7.19 4.26
N GLN A 192 12.63 7.74 3.27
CA GLN A 192 11.50 8.63 3.48
C GLN A 192 10.22 7.82 3.68
N VAL A 193 9.47 8.14 4.74
CA VAL A 193 8.23 7.45 5.09
C VAL A 193 7.06 7.99 4.27
N ARG A 194 6.57 7.20 3.33
CA ARG A 194 5.47 7.56 2.44
C ARG A 194 4.12 7.48 3.12
N THR A 195 3.87 6.40 3.83
CA THR A 195 2.66 6.14 4.62
C THR A 195 2.85 4.87 5.44
N GLY A 196 1.81 4.46 6.16
CA GLY A 196 1.74 3.16 6.84
C GLY A 196 0.34 2.57 6.66
N LYS A 197 0.25 1.30 6.32
CA LYS A 197 -1.01 0.56 6.23
C LYS A 197 -1.31 -0.11 7.55
N ILE A 198 -2.44 0.23 8.15
CA ILE A 198 -2.87 -0.26 9.47
C ILE A 198 -3.90 -1.36 9.26
N MET A 199 -3.65 -2.54 9.83
CA MET A 199 -4.51 -3.72 9.62
C MET A 199 -4.65 -4.53 10.90
N CYS A 200 -5.85 -5.12 11.08
CA CYS A 200 -6.11 -6.09 12.15
C CYS A 200 -5.94 -7.52 11.67
N TYR A 201 -5.35 -8.34 12.53
CA TYR A 201 -5.13 -9.76 12.32
C TYR A 201 -5.76 -10.59 13.44
N ASN A 202 -6.14 -11.81 13.14
CA ASN A 202 -6.54 -12.80 14.13
C ASN A 202 -5.31 -13.44 14.75
N VAL A 203 -5.19 -13.38 16.07
CA VAL A 203 -4.02 -13.87 16.81
C VAL A 203 -3.82 -15.39 16.70
N LYS A 204 -4.88 -16.17 16.42
CA LYS A 204 -4.79 -17.63 16.31
C LYS A 204 -4.44 -18.10 14.91
N THR A 205 -4.95 -17.41 13.88
CA THR A 205 -4.83 -17.86 12.50
C THR A 205 -3.87 -17.04 11.66
N GLY A 206 -3.45 -15.85 12.11
CA GLY A 206 -2.64 -14.93 11.33
C GLY A 206 -3.37 -14.35 10.10
N HIS A 207 -4.66 -14.63 9.93
CA HIS A 207 -5.44 -14.07 8.85
C HIS A 207 -5.95 -12.67 9.20
N ARG A 208 -6.12 -11.85 8.16
CA ARG A 208 -6.71 -10.52 8.29
C ARG A 208 -8.16 -10.61 8.76
N VAL A 209 -8.53 -9.80 9.74
CA VAL A 209 -9.91 -9.68 10.21
C VAL A 209 -10.74 -8.94 9.15
N LYS A 210 -11.80 -9.59 8.67
CA LYS A 210 -12.68 -9.07 7.60
C LYS A 210 -14.11 -8.77 8.10
N GLU A 211 -14.51 -9.38 9.24
CA GLU A 211 -15.85 -9.21 9.81
C GLU A 211 -15.78 -8.44 11.14
N PRO A 212 -16.78 -7.61 11.49
CA PRO A 212 -17.98 -7.25 10.69
C PRO A 212 -17.66 -6.28 9.53
N GLN A 213 -16.43 -5.80 9.42
CA GLN A 213 -15.93 -4.94 8.34
C GLN A 213 -14.44 -5.17 8.12
N ALA A 214 -13.93 -4.75 6.98
CA ALA A 214 -12.48 -4.77 6.74
C ALA A 214 -11.80 -3.71 7.62
N PHE A 215 -10.99 -4.15 8.59
CA PHE A 215 -10.20 -3.27 9.45
C PHE A 215 -8.90 -2.87 8.75
N VAL A 216 -9.00 -1.91 7.84
CA VAL A 216 -7.88 -1.33 7.11
C VAL A 216 -7.94 0.19 7.21
N SER A 217 -6.83 0.81 7.55
CA SER A 217 -6.67 2.26 7.57
C SER A 217 -5.26 2.66 7.14
N TRP A 218 -5.01 3.96 7.03
CA TRP A 218 -3.73 4.48 6.59
C TRP A 218 -3.20 5.51 7.59
N ALA A 219 -1.89 5.47 7.85
CA ALA A 219 -1.25 6.35 8.85
C ALA A 219 -1.47 7.84 8.55
N HIS A 220 -1.33 8.28 7.30
CA HIS A 220 -1.58 9.69 6.93
C HIS A 220 -3.03 10.14 7.22
N THR A 221 -4.00 9.23 7.06
CA THR A 221 -5.42 9.50 7.39
C THR A 221 -5.63 9.58 8.90
N GLU A 222 -5.06 8.63 9.66
CA GLU A 222 -5.19 8.60 11.12
C GLU A 222 -4.49 9.80 11.79
N LEU A 223 -3.38 10.23 11.22
CA LEU A 223 -2.65 11.42 11.67
C LEU A 223 -3.31 12.73 11.23
N LYS A 224 -4.39 12.66 10.43
CA LYS A 224 -5.15 13.82 9.92
C LYS A 224 -4.25 14.87 9.27
N LEU A 225 -3.26 14.40 8.50
CA LEU A 225 -2.33 15.29 7.81
C LEU A 225 -3.06 16.07 6.73
N GLN A 226 -3.05 17.39 6.85
CA GLN A 226 -3.66 18.32 5.89
C GLN A 226 -2.82 18.38 4.61
N ASP A 227 -3.48 18.50 3.46
CA ASP A 227 -2.82 18.65 2.15
C ASP A 227 -1.74 17.59 1.87
N PHE A 228 -1.98 16.36 2.33
CA PHE A 228 -1.02 15.25 2.19
C PHE A 228 -1.07 14.65 0.80
N HIS A 229 -0.03 14.88 0.00
CA HIS A 229 0.14 14.33 -1.34
C HIS A 229 0.75 12.93 -1.25
N LEU A 230 -0.12 11.92 -1.17
CA LEU A 230 0.29 10.53 -1.06
C LEU A 230 0.94 10.04 -2.35
N LYS A 231 2.16 9.55 -2.23
CA LYS A 231 2.85 8.78 -3.25
C LYS A 231 3.38 7.50 -2.62
N GLN A 232 2.68 6.40 -2.83
CA GLN A 232 3.05 5.11 -2.27
C GLN A 232 4.36 4.58 -2.88
N CYS A 233 5.06 3.75 -2.11
CA CYS A 233 6.19 2.95 -2.55
C CYS A 233 5.97 1.48 -2.17
N LEU A 234 6.85 0.59 -2.63
CA LEU A 234 6.79 -0.83 -2.26
C LEU A 234 7.03 -1.00 -0.76
N PHE A 235 6.28 -1.87 -0.13
CA PHE A 235 6.61 -2.29 1.23
C PHE A 235 7.94 -3.07 1.21
N GLY A 236 8.85 -2.73 2.11
CA GLY A 236 10.21 -3.28 2.13
C GLY A 236 11.20 -2.57 1.19
N GLU A 237 10.80 -1.53 0.47
CA GLU A 237 11.63 -0.83 -0.52
C GLU A 237 12.97 -0.33 0.06
N HIS A 238 12.99 0.10 1.32
CA HIS A 238 14.20 0.52 2.03
C HIS A 238 15.30 -0.56 2.07
N LEU A 239 14.94 -1.85 1.98
CA LEU A 239 15.89 -2.97 1.95
C LEU A 239 16.75 -2.98 0.69
N LEU A 240 16.26 -2.37 -0.39
CA LEU A 240 16.98 -2.29 -1.66
C LEU A 240 18.25 -1.45 -1.59
N LYS A 241 18.33 -0.51 -0.63
CA LYS A 241 19.43 0.45 -0.53
C LYS A 241 20.80 -0.21 -0.38
N ASN A 242 20.88 -1.23 0.47
CA ASN A 242 22.14 -1.86 0.85
C ASN A 242 22.38 -3.22 0.16
N SER A 243 21.53 -3.61 -0.76
CA SER A 243 21.48 -4.97 -1.30
C SER A 243 21.32 -4.97 -2.83
N THR A 244 22.30 -4.44 -3.54
CA THR A 244 22.23 -4.28 -5.01
C THR A 244 22.30 -5.60 -5.77
N SER A 245 22.93 -6.64 -5.21
CA SER A 245 23.17 -7.94 -5.83
C SER A 245 22.08 -8.99 -5.57
N TYR A 246 21.27 -8.80 -4.54
CA TYR A 246 20.22 -9.76 -4.20
C TYR A 246 19.03 -9.66 -5.16
N PRO A 247 18.55 -10.81 -5.70
CA PRO A 247 17.34 -10.83 -6.49
C PRO A 247 16.11 -10.49 -5.64
N VAL A 248 15.07 -9.97 -6.30
CA VAL A 248 13.85 -9.49 -5.65
C VAL A 248 12.71 -10.46 -5.89
N MET A 249 11.97 -10.77 -4.84
CA MET A 249 10.67 -11.42 -4.90
C MET A 249 9.59 -10.38 -4.61
N LEU A 250 8.62 -10.25 -5.51
CA LEU A 250 7.51 -9.31 -5.36
C LEU A 250 6.19 -10.05 -5.14
N VAL A 251 5.55 -9.79 -4.01
CA VAL A 251 4.26 -10.39 -3.61
C VAL A 251 3.16 -9.34 -3.45
N GLU A 252 1.94 -9.76 -3.21
CA GLU A 252 0.80 -8.85 -3.04
C GLU A 252 0.76 -8.26 -1.63
N SER A 253 0.91 -9.10 -0.59
CA SER A 253 0.68 -8.75 0.80
C SER A 253 1.96 -8.47 1.56
N GLU A 254 1.93 -7.43 2.42
CA GLU A 254 3.02 -7.07 3.32
C GLU A 254 3.34 -8.21 4.31
N LYS A 255 2.32 -8.86 4.85
CA LYS A 255 2.47 -10.04 5.73
C LYS A 255 3.27 -11.14 5.03
N THR A 256 2.93 -11.41 3.78
CA THR A 256 3.59 -12.44 2.96
C THR A 256 5.06 -12.12 2.75
N ALA A 257 5.42 -10.87 2.45
CA ALA A 257 6.82 -10.47 2.32
C ALA A 257 7.61 -10.70 3.62
N VAL A 258 7.06 -10.34 4.77
CA VAL A 258 7.68 -10.55 6.09
C VAL A 258 7.91 -12.04 6.36
N ILE A 259 6.88 -12.87 6.17
CA ILE A 259 6.94 -14.32 6.41
C ILE A 259 7.95 -15.00 5.47
N MET A 260 7.89 -14.68 4.18
CA MET A 260 8.75 -15.31 3.19
C MET A 260 10.22 -14.92 3.33
N SER A 261 10.53 -13.76 3.89
CA SER A 261 11.92 -13.40 4.19
C SER A 261 12.55 -14.26 5.31
N HIS A 262 11.73 -14.94 6.12
CA HIS A 262 12.19 -15.97 7.03
C HIS A 262 12.52 -17.27 6.29
N PHE A 263 11.58 -17.74 5.47
CA PHE A 263 11.73 -19.04 4.79
C PHE A 263 12.78 -19.03 3.68
N ILE A 264 12.90 -17.92 2.96
CA ILE A 264 13.84 -17.80 1.82
C ILE A 264 14.61 -16.47 1.95
N PRO A 265 15.62 -16.41 2.84
CA PRO A 265 16.33 -15.17 3.17
C PRO A 265 17.30 -14.69 2.07
N ASP A 266 17.58 -15.52 1.06
CA ASP A 266 18.50 -15.18 -0.03
C ASP A 266 17.91 -14.19 -1.05
N TYR A 267 16.67 -13.75 -0.83
CA TYR A 267 15.97 -12.79 -1.66
C TYR A 267 15.49 -11.59 -0.86
N ILE A 268 15.36 -10.45 -1.54
CA ILE A 268 14.66 -9.30 -0.97
C ILE A 268 13.18 -9.45 -1.27
N TRP A 269 12.39 -9.60 -0.25
CA TRP A 269 10.94 -9.72 -0.37
C TRP A 269 10.27 -8.36 -0.26
N LEU A 270 9.55 -7.96 -1.30
CA LEU A 270 8.80 -6.71 -1.37
C LEU A 270 7.32 -6.98 -1.59
N ALA A 271 6.47 -6.05 -1.17
CA ALA A 271 5.04 -6.17 -1.44
C ALA A 271 4.46 -4.93 -2.11
N THR A 272 3.47 -5.17 -3.00
CA THR A 272 2.73 -4.10 -3.67
C THR A 272 1.67 -3.46 -2.78
N GLY A 273 1.33 -4.09 -1.66
CA GLY A 273 0.31 -3.62 -0.72
C GLY A 273 -1.12 -3.92 -1.12
N GLY A 274 -1.32 -4.88 -2.03
CA GLY A 274 -2.62 -5.36 -2.47
C GLY A 274 -2.73 -5.46 -4.00
N LYS A 275 -3.78 -6.11 -4.49
CA LYS A 275 -4.02 -6.41 -5.91
C LYS A 275 -3.85 -5.19 -6.84
N ASN A 276 -4.28 -4.01 -6.39
CA ASN A 276 -4.17 -2.73 -7.10
C ASN A 276 -3.28 -1.72 -6.36
N GLY A 277 -2.40 -2.20 -5.48
CA GLY A 277 -1.51 -1.36 -4.69
C GLY A 277 -0.56 -0.52 -5.54
N CYS A 278 0.66 -0.34 -5.12
CA CYS A 278 1.62 0.49 -5.86
C CYS A 278 2.27 -0.22 -7.08
N PHE A 279 1.62 -1.25 -7.67
CA PHE A 279 2.11 -1.89 -8.91
C PHE A 279 1.80 -1.01 -10.13
N ASN A 280 2.58 0.04 -10.32
CA ASN A 280 2.47 0.99 -11.44
C ASN A 280 3.87 1.35 -11.97
N SER A 281 3.93 1.96 -13.15
CA SER A 281 5.19 2.27 -13.85
C SER A 281 6.15 3.14 -13.04
N GLU A 282 5.64 4.05 -12.21
CA GLU A 282 6.46 4.95 -11.42
C GLU A 282 7.09 4.24 -10.22
N ALA A 283 6.29 3.50 -9.44
CA ALA A 283 6.78 2.76 -8.28
C ALA A 283 7.76 1.64 -8.68
N MET A 284 7.57 1.04 -9.86
CA MET A 284 8.45 -0.02 -10.34
C MET A 284 9.83 0.47 -10.77
N GLN A 285 10.06 1.76 -10.99
CA GLN A 285 11.39 2.30 -11.34
C GLN A 285 12.48 2.01 -10.30
N VAL A 286 12.11 1.82 -9.06
CA VAL A 286 13.06 1.45 -7.99
C VAL A 286 13.72 0.07 -8.23
N LEU A 287 13.10 -0.78 -9.06
CA LEU A 287 13.58 -2.11 -9.42
C LEU A 287 14.53 -2.11 -10.63
N LYS A 288 14.95 -0.94 -11.07
CA LYS A 288 15.83 -0.78 -12.24
C LYS A 288 17.11 -1.64 -12.11
N ASN A 289 17.40 -2.36 -13.20
CA ASN A 289 18.58 -3.24 -13.32
C ASN A 289 18.60 -4.43 -12.34
N ARG A 290 17.49 -4.78 -11.67
CA ARG A 290 17.41 -5.94 -10.76
C ARG A 290 16.81 -7.16 -11.44
N GLU A 291 17.09 -8.32 -10.89
CA GLU A 291 16.38 -9.56 -11.22
C GLU A 291 15.14 -9.65 -10.32
N VAL A 292 13.97 -9.72 -10.92
CA VAL A 292 12.67 -9.68 -10.21
C VAL A 292 11.83 -10.89 -10.57
N THR A 293 11.37 -11.59 -9.55
CA THR A 293 10.37 -12.65 -9.71
C THR A 293 9.07 -12.23 -9.04
N LEU A 294 8.02 -12.20 -9.81
CA LEU A 294 6.67 -11.92 -9.35
C LEU A 294 6.02 -13.22 -8.84
N ILE A 295 5.46 -13.19 -7.64
CA ILE A 295 4.77 -14.34 -7.04
C ILE A 295 3.34 -13.91 -6.72
N PRO A 296 2.41 -14.05 -7.70
CA PRO A 296 1.01 -13.69 -7.50
C PRO A 296 0.31 -14.67 -6.56
N ASP A 297 -0.69 -14.18 -5.84
CA ASP A 297 -1.62 -15.03 -5.10
C ASP A 297 -2.42 -15.91 -6.08
N LEU A 298 -2.98 -17.02 -5.60
CA LEU A 298 -3.81 -17.92 -6.41
C LEU A 298 -4.94 -17.15 -7.12
N GLY A 299 -5.08 -17.40 -8.41
CA GLY A 299 -6.05 -16.72 -9.27
C GLY A 299 -5.64 -15.34 -9.77
N ALA A 300 -4.45 -14.85 -9.43
CA ALA A 300 -3.94 -13.55 -9.88
C ALA A 300 -2.86 -13.66 -10.97
N THR A 301 -2.43 -14.86 -11.34
CA THR A 301 -1.27 -15.10 -12.21
C THR A 301 -1.38 -14.41 -13.57
N GLU A 302 -2.51 -14.54 -14.27
CA GLU A 302 -2.69 -13.91 -15.58
C GLU A 302 -2.70 -12.38 -15.50
N GLN A 303 -3.30 -11.82 -14.46
CA GLN A 303 -3.26 -10.38 -14.24
C GLN A 303 -1.83 -9.89 -13.98
N TRP A 304 -1.03 -10.63 -13.23
CA TRP A 304 0.36 -10.27 -12.94
C TRP A 304 1.28 -10.48 -14.15
N LYS A 305 1.02 -11.49 -14.97
CA LYS A 305 1.68 -11.62 -16.29
C LYS A 305 1.44 -10.38 -17.16
N ALA A 306 0.20 -9.90 -17.25
CA ALA A 306 -0.08 -8.67 -17.99
C ALA A 306 0.64 -7.45 -17.40
N LYS A 307 0.66 -7.31 -16.07
CA LYS A 307 1.36 -6.21 -15.38
C LYS A 307 2.88 -6.31 -15.48
N SER A 308 3.46 -7.50 -15.66
CA SER A 308 4.92 -7.68 -15.78
C SER A 308 5.52 -6.89 -16.96
N ALA A 309 4.71 -6.54 -17.95
CA ALA A 309 5.13 -5.66 -19.05
C ALA A 309 5.71 -4.32 -18.55
N LEU A 310 5.24 -3.80 -17.42
CA LEU A 310 5.77 -2.57 -16.81
C LEU A 310 7.23 -2.70 -16.31
N LEU A 311 7.72 -3.91 -16.17
CA LEU A 311 9.05 -4.22 -15.62
C LEU A 311 10.06 -4.59 -16.71
N LEU A 312 9.63 -4.94 -17.93
CA LEU A 312 10.51 -5.47 -18.99
C LEU A 312 11.61 -4.47 -19.38
N ASP A 313 11.27 -3.19 -19.46
CA ASP A 313 12.23 -2.12 -19.81
C ASP A 313 12.98 -1.54 -18.59
N VAL A 314 12.59 -1.96 -17.38
CA VAL A 314 13.15 -1.46 -16.12
C VAL A 314 14.14 -2.43 -15.52
N CYS A 315 13.77 -3.71 -15.45
CA CYS A 315 14.53 -4.74 -14.75
C CYS A 315 15.50 -5.46 -15.69
N LYS A 316 16.59 -5.99 -15.11
CA LYS A 316 17.55 -6.85 -15.83
C LYS A 316 16.90 -8.16 -16.26
N LYS A 317 16.04 -8.73 -15.41
CA LYS A 317 15.32 -9.98 -15.65
C LYS A 317 13.99 -9.94 -14.93
N VAL A 318 12.93 -10.40 -15.58
CA VAL A 318 11.61 -10.52 -15.00
C VAL A 318 11.09 -11.93 -15.21
N ALA A 319 10.57 -12.54 -14.16
CA ALA A 319 9.86 -13.81 -14.22
C ALA A 319 8.53 -13.69 -13.46
N VAL A 320 7.53 -14.42 -13.89
CA VAL A 320 6.28 -14.59 -13.15
C VAL A 320 6.15 -16.05 -12.77
N SER A 321 6.10 -16.31 -11.47
CA SER A 321 5.96 -17.66 -10.94
C SER A 321 4.50 -18.12 -11.07
N ASP A 322 4.30 -19.30 -11.58
CA ASP A 322 3.02 -20.01 -11.64
C ASP A 322 2.98 -21.20 -10.67
N ILE A 323 3.94 -21.25 -9.75
CA ILE A 323 4.11 -22.40 -8.85
C ILE A 323 2.86 -22.69 -8.02
N LEU A 324 2.20 -21.65 -7.52
CA LEU A 324 0.97 -21.82 -6.75
C LEU A 324 -0.15 -22.41 -7.62
N GLU A 325 -0.30 -21.93 -8.85
CA GLU A 325 -1.30 -22.45 -9.78
C GLU A 325 -1.06 -23.92 -10.14
N ARG A 326 0.20 -24.34 -10.27
CA ARG A 326 0.55 -25.72 -10.62
C ARG A 326 0.41 -26.69 -9.45
N THR A 327 0.59 -26.22 -8.23
CA THR A 327 0.68 -27.10 -7.04
C THR A 327 -0.59 -27.09 -6.18
N ALA A 328 -1.45 -26.07 -6.32
CA ALA A 328 -2.65 -25.91 -5.50
C ALA A 328 -3.71 -26.98 -5.78
N THR A 329 -4.34 -27.47 -4.71
CA THR A 329 -5.58 -28.24 -4.79
C THR A 329 -6.78 -27.33 -5.09
N GLU A 330 -7.91 -27.90 -5.51
CA GLU A 330 -9.14 -27.14 -5.75
C GLU A 330 -9.63 -26.40 -4.49
N GLU A 331 -9.47 -27.00 -3.32
CA GLU A 331 -9.81 -26.37 -2.06
C GLU A 331 -8.93 -25.12 -1.79
N GLN A 332 -7.62 -25.24 -1.98
CA GLN A 332 -6.68 -24.13 -1.84
C GLN A 332 -6.96 -23.00 -2.85
N ARG A 333 -7.35 -23.35 -4.09
CA ARG A 333 -7.76 -22.35 -5.10
C ARG A 333 -8.98 -21.56 -4.65
N SER A 334 -9.99 -22.25 -4.11
CA SER A 334 -11.21 -21.60 -3.62
C SER A 334 -10.95 -20.62 -2.49
N GLN A 335 -9.90 -20.82 -1.70
CA GLN A 335 -9.49 -19.97 -0.59
C GLN A 335 -8.62 -18.78 -1.03
N GLY A 336 -8.04 -18.82 -2.23
CA GLY A 336 -7.18 -17.76 -2.76
C GLY A 336 -5.92 -17.56 -1.91
N LEU A 337 -5.23 -18.66 -1.60
CA LEU A 337 -4.04 -18.67 -0.75
C LEU A 337 -2.85 -17.97 -1.41
N ASP A 338 -1.98 -17.40 -0.59
CA ASP A 338 -0.70 -16.84 -0.99
C ASP A 338 0.46 -17.81 -0.73
N ILE A 339 1.67 -17.47 -1.16
CA ILE A 339 2.84 -18.34 -0.97
C ILE A 339 3.17 -18.58 0.51
N ALA A 340 2.96 -17.59 1.40
CA ALA A 340 3.20 -17.77 2.82
C ALA A 340 2.24 -18.79 3.43
N ASP A 341 0.99 -18.81 2.99
CA ASP A 341 0.01 -19.81 3.42
C ASP A 341 0.48 -21.22 3.02
N PHE A 342 1.03 -21.41 1.81
CA PHE A 342 1.60 -22.70 1.41
C PHE A 342 2.76 -23.13 2.30
N PHE A 343 3.66 -22.22 2.67
CA PHE A 343 4.78 -22.53 3.56
C PHE A 343 4.32 -22.80 4.99
N LEU A 344 3.32 -22.09 5.48
CA LEU A 344 2.77 -22.25 6.82
C LEU A 344 1.90 -23.50 6.97
N PHE A 345 1.13 -23.85 5.92
CA PHE A 345 0.20 -25.00 5.98
C PHE A 345 0.79 -26.30 5.42
N SER A 346 1.80 -26.23 4.56
CA SER A 346 2.46 -27.42 4.02
C SER A 346 3.49 -28.03 4.96
N LEU A 347 3.87 -27.33 6.01
CA LEU A 347 4.70 -27.89 7.06
C LEU A 347 3.83 -28.78 7.95
N THR A 348 4.08 -30.08 7.89
CA THR A 348 3.52 -31.01 8.90
C THR A 348 4.00 -30.58 10.28
N LYS A 349 3.23 -30.88 11.33
CA LYS A 349 3.66 -30.64 12.73
C LYS A 349 5.10 -31.11 12.98
N ARG A 350 5.48 -32.23 12.36
CA ARG A 350 6.84 -32.78 12.42
C ARG A 350 7.89 -31.89 11.78
N GLN A 351 7.59 -31.28 10.63
CA GLN A 351 8.49 -30.32 9.97
C GLN A 351 8.59 -29.01 10.75
N ILE A 352 7.48 -28.53 11.30
CA ILE A 352 7.49 -27.38 12.21
C ILE A 352 8.38 -27.67 13.42
N LEU A 353 8.25 -28.83 14.04
CA LEU A 353 9.09 -29.23 15.17
C LEU A 353 10.58 -29.30 14.79
N GLN A 354 10.92 -29.84 13.62
CA GLN A 354 12.31 -29.87 13.12
C GLN A 354 12.88 -28.45 12.89
N LEU A 355 12.06 -27.52 12.37
CA LEU A 355 12.47 -26.12 12.24
C LEU A 355 12.65 -25.46 13.61
N MET A 356 11.76 -25.72 14.57
CA MET A 356 11.90 -25.22 15.94
C MET A 356 13.18 -25.73 16.60
N ILE A 357 13.53 -27.01 16.42
CA ILE A 357 14.76 -27.64 16.93
C ILE A 357 15.98 -26.99 16.26
N LYS A 358 15.92 -26.74 14.94
CA LYS A 358 17.00 -26.07 14.22
C LYS A 358 17.24 -24.63 14.72
N CYS A 359 16.18 -23.91 15.06
CA CYS A 359 16.25 -22.57 15.62
C CYS A 359 16.66 -22.57 17.11
N ASN A 360 16.30 -23.61 17.84
CA ASN A 360 16.61 -23.79 19.26
C ASN A 360 17.02 -25.23 19.56
N PRO A 361 18.33 -25.57 19.43
CA PRO A 361 18.81 -26.94 19.68
C PRO A 361 18.50 -27.48 21.08
N ALA A 362 18.30 -26.60 22.06
CA ALA A 362 17.89 -27.02 23.42
C ALA A 362 16.53 -27.74 23.46
N LEU A 363 15.68 -27.48 22.46
CA LEU A 363 14.40 -28.15 22.31
C LEU A 363 14.58 -29.67 22.05
N GLN A 364 15.58 -30.05 21.25
CA GLN A 364 15.89 -31.48 21.04
C GLN A 364 16.31 -32.17 22.35
N LEU A 365 17.17 -31.50 23.14
CA LEU A 365 17.58 -32.03 24.44
C LEU A 365 16.38 -32.23 25.35
N LEU A 366 15.43 -31.29 25.36
CA LEU A 366 14.20 -31.40 26.17
C LEU A 366 13.31 -32.56 25.72
N ILE A 367 13.19 -32.76 24.39
CA ILE A 367 12.44 -33.86 23.80
C ILE A 367 13.06 -35.22 24.25
N ASP A 368 14.39 -35.31 24.13
CA ASP A 368 15.12 -36.54 24.46
C ASP A 368 15.12 -36.84 25.96
N GLU A 369 15.32 -35.81 26.81
CA GLU A 369 15.34 -35.95 28.26
C GLU A 369 13.95 -36.26 28.87
N LEU A 370 12.89 -35.76 28.26
CA LEU A 370 11.51 -35.94 28.77
C LEU A 370 10.73 -37.00 27.98
N ASP A 371 11.38 -37.69 27.04
CA ASP A 371 10.78 -38.71 26.17
C ASP A 371 9.46 -38.23 25.53
N LEU A 372 9.51 -37.02 24.95
CA LEU A 372 8.33 -36.39 24.38
C LEU A 372 8.04 -36.88 22.96
N GLU A 373 6.79 -37.27 22.72
CA GLU A 373 6.31 -37.64 21.38
C GLU A 373 5.42 -36.55 20.78
N LEU A 374 5.55 -36.37 19.45
CA LEU A 374 4.68 -35.46 18.70
C LEU A 374 3.31 -36.12 18.49
N ILE A 375 2.27 -35.52 19.05
CA ILE A 375 0.89 -35.98 18.82
C ILE A 375 0.42 -35.40 17.47
N GLU A 376 0.16 -36.30 16.53
CA GLU A 376 -0.33 -35.93 15.16
C GLU A 376 -1.77 -35.40 15.16
#